data_09a4d760cb9f1ccf2a8f437824f502b4
#
_entry.id   09a4d760cb9f1ccf2a8f437824f502b4
#
_cell.length_a   1.000
_cell.length_b   1.000
_cell.length_c   1.000
_cell.angle_alpha   90.00
_cell.angle_beta   90.00
_cell.angle_gamma   90.00
#
_symmetry.space_group_name_H-M   'P 1'
#
loop_
_entity.id
_entity.type
_entity.pdbx_description
1 polymer ?
#
loop_
_entity_poly.entity_id
_entity_poly.type
_entity_poly.pdbx_seq_one_letter_code
_entity_poly.pdbx_strand_id
1 'polypeptide(L)'
;MMTSSNPTGNEISQLEPSEAARLRENGSILLDVRTNEEFIAGHIQDVVFITLSEIEARAHELDPEIPLIALCRAGGRSQAAAELLAARGFTVSNMSGGMQAWEAAGLDFVTSDGGPGEVI
;
A
#
# COMPACT_ATOMS: atom_id res chain seq x y z
N MET A 1 22.44 5.36 -21.93
CA MET A 1 22.14 5.00 -21.50
C MET A 1 21.61 4.67 -20.93
N MET A 2 21.19 4.43 -20.50
CA MET A 2 20.67 4.04 -19.90
C MET A 2 20.29 3.52 -19.34
N THR A 3 20.19 3.34 -19.05
CA THR A 3 19.80 2.89 -18.40
C THR A 3 19.50 2.42 -17.80
N SER A 4 19.73 2.34 -17.71
CA SER A 4 19.44 1.74 -16.93
C SER A 4 18.62 1.47 -16.11
N SER A 5 17.98 1.67 -16.12
CA SER A 5 17.06 1.40 -15.28
C SER A 5 16.62 0.07 -15.31
N ASN A 6 17.20 -0.65 -14.73
CA ASN A 6 16.85 -1.90 -14.61
C ASN A 6 15.88 -2.05 -13.54
N PRO A 7 14.68 -2.29 -13.79
CA PRO A 7 13.71 -2.38 -12.78
C PRO A 7 14.02 -3.60 -11.95
N THR A 8 14.33 -3.32 -10.74
CA THR A 8 14.47 -4.36 -9.77
C THR A 8 13.43 -4.10 -8.74
N GLY A 9 13.29 -4.96 -7.77
CA GLY A 9 12.40 -4.74 -6.67
C GLY A 9 12.75 -3.51 -5.86
N ASN A 10 13.95 -2.93 -6.09
CA ASN A 10 14.36 -1.75 -5.36
C ASN A 10 13.89 -0.45 -5.98
N GLU A 11 13.40 -0.51 -7.20
CA GLU A 11 13.00 0.71 -7.91
C GLU A 11 11.51 0.91 -7.83
N ILE A 12 11.01 1.05 -6.62
CA ILE A 12 9.60 1.23 -6.37
C ILE A 12 9.29 2.71 -6.31
N SER A 13 8.31 3.15 -7.10
CA SER A 13 7.87 4.54 -7.08
C SER A 13 7.30 4.87 -5.72
N GLN A 14 7.63 6.07 -5.22
CA GLN A 14 7.12 6.54 -3.95
C GLN A 14 6.05 7.58 -4.22
N LEU A 15 4.86 7.36 -3.70
CA LEU A 15 3.72 8.25 -3.92
C LEU A 15 3.34 8.93 -2.62
N GLU A 16 2.99 10.21 -2.71
CA GLU A 16 2.44 10.89 -1.55
C GLU A 16 0.99 10.46 -1.35
N PRO A 17 0.45 10.58 -0.14
CA PRO A 17 -0.93 10.14 0.12
C PRO A 17 -1.97 10.76 -0.81
N SER A 18 -1.84 12.05 -1.12
CA SER A 18 -2.82 12.69 -2.00
C SER A 18 -2.79 12.11 -3.40
N GLU A 19 -1.59 11.75 -3.88
CA GLU A 19 -1.46 11.12 -5.17
C GLU A 19 -2.00 9.71 -5.16
N ALA A 20 -1.75 8.97 -4.08
CA ALA A 20 -2.28 7.62 -3.92
C ALA A 20 -3.81 7.65 -3.92
N ALA A 21 -4.40 8.63 -3.24
CA ALA A 21 -5.85 8.78 -3.20
C ALA A 21 -6.41 9.06 -4.61
N ARG A 22 -5.72 9.89 -5.38
CA ARG A 22 -6.15 10.22 -6.74
C ARG A 22 -6.04 9.00 -7.66
N LEU A 23 -4.95 8.26 -7.58
CA LEU A 23 -4.76 7.09 -8.43
C LEU A 23 -5.75 5.97 -8.09
N ARG A 24 -6.11 5.86 -6.81
CA ARG A 24 -7.11 4.91 -6.40
C ARG A 24 -8.45 5.16 -7.09
N GLU A 25 -8.81 6.43 -7.24
CA GLU A 25 -10.05 6.77 -7.93
C GLU A 25 -9.99 6.43 -9.41
N ASN A 26 -8.79 6.27 -9.95
CA ASN A 26 -8.59 5.90 -11.34
C ASN A 26 -8.31 4.42 -11.53
N GLY A 27 -8.58 3.61 -10.53
CA GLY A 27 -8.53 2.16 -10.67
C GLY A 27 -7.41 1.44 -9.94
N SER A 28 -6.45 2.17 -9.36
CA SER A 28 -5.41 1.50 -8.57
C SER A 28 -5.99 0.99 -7.27
N ILE A 29 -5.43 -0.09 -6.75
CA ILE A 29 -5.86 -0.70 -5.51
C ILE A 29 -4.87 -0.37 -4.41
N LEU A 30 -5.36 0.12 -3.28
CA LEU A 30 -4.55 0.31 -2.09
C LEU A 30 -4.43 -1.04 -1.38
N LEU A 31 -3.21 -1.43 -1.06
CA LEU A 31 -2.92 -2.70 -0.40
C LEU A 31 -2.27 -2.40 0.95
N ASP A 32 -3.01 -2.67 2.02
CA ASP A 32 -2.55 -2.42 3.39
C ASP A 32 -1.85 -3.68 3.89
N VAL A 33 -0.58 -3.56 4.28
CA VAL A 33 0.21 -4.72 4.68
C VAL A 33 0.56 -4.70 6.17
N ARG A 34 -0.20 -3.93 6.97
CA ARG A 34 0.03 -3.80 8.40
C ARG A 34 -0.48 -5.02 9.14
N THR A 35 -0.32 -5.00 10.46
CA THR A 35 -0.86 -6.06 11.30
C THR A 35 -2.37 -5.92 11.43
N ASN A 36 -3.01 -6.98 11.88
CA ASN A 36 -4.44 -6.98 12.11
C ASN A 36 -4.85 -5.94 13.14
N GLU A 37 -4.07 -5.77 14.20
CA GLU A 37 -4.36 -4.79 15.23
C GLU A 37 -4.34 -3.37 14.69
N GLU A 38 -3.34 -3.07 13.87
CA GLU A 38 -3.25 -1.74 13.26
C GLU A 38 -4.44 -1.48 12.32
N PHE A 39 -4.81 -2.50 11.57
CA PHE A 39 -5.93 -2.40 10.63
C PHE A 39 -7.25 -2.14 11.37
N ILE A 40 -7.48 -2.88 12.45
CA ILE A 40 -8.72 -2.72 13.23
C ILE A 40 -8.81 -1.34 13.84
N ALA A 41 -7.68 -0.80 14.32
CA ALA A 41 -7.67 0.51 14.97
C ALA A 41 -8.04 1.63 13.98
N GLY A 42 -7.72 1.47 12.73
CA GLY A 42 -8.11 2.45 11.71
C GLY A 42 -7.51 2.08 10.37
N HIS A 43 -8.33 2.10 9.33
CA HIS A 43 -7.88 1.75 7.98
C HIS A 43 -8.64 2.58 6.94
N ILE A 44 -8.07 2.68 5.77
CA ILE A 44 -8.73 3.35 4.65
C ILE A 44 -9.82 2.42 4.13
N GLN A 45 -10.98 2.96 3.83
CA GLN A 45 -12.10 2.15 3.34
C GLN A 45 -11.75 1.51 1.99
N ASP A 46 -12.26 0.29 1.81
CA ASP A 46 -12.15 -0.43 0.53
C ASP A 46 -10.73 -0.77 0.11
N VAL A 47 -9.80 -0.87 1.06
CA VAL A 47 -8.47 -1.36 0.75
C VAL A 47 -8.48 -2.89 0.76
N VAL A 48 -7.52 -3.47 0.05
CA VAL A 48 -7.23 -4.89 0.20
C VAL A 48 -6.25 -5.01 1.37
N PHE A 49 -6.51 -5.94 2.27
CA PHE A 49 -5.68 -6.11 3.46
C PHE A 49 -5.03 -7.50 3.43
N ILE A 50 -3.71 -7.52 3.35
CA ILE A 50 -2.91 -8.73 3.43
C ILE A 50 -1.67 -8.37 4.24
N THR A 51 -1.47 -9.01 5.39
CA THR A 51 -0.31 -8.66 6.21
C THR A 51 0.98 -9.01 5.47
N LEU A 52 2.05 -8.30 5.79
CA LEU A 52 3.33 -8.50 5.12
C LEU A 52 3.77 -9.97 5.16
N SER A 53 3.57 -10.64 6.29
CA SER A 53 3.99 -12.02 6.44
C SER A 53 3.22 -12.98 5.53
N GLU A 54 2.07 -12.55 5.01
CA GLU A 54 1.24 -13.40 4.16
C GLU A 54 1.33 -13.04 2.68
N ILE A 55 2.07 -12.00 2.34
CA ILE A 55 2.10 -11.50 0.96
C ILE A 55 2.50 -12.58 -0.03
N GLU A 56 3.56 -13.32 0.26
CA GLU A 56 4.03 -14.32 -0.69
C GLU A 56 3.01 -15.44 -0.90
N ALA A 57 2.38 -15.88 0.18
CA ALA A 57 1.42 -16.98 0.09
C ALA A 57 0.11 -16.54 -0.56
N ARG A 58 -0.23 -15.25 -0.47
CA ARG A 58 -1.52 -14.76 -0.91
C ARG A 58 -1.44 -13.84 -2.14
N ALA A 59 -0.27 -13.69 -2.74
CA ALA A 59 -0.14 -12.85 -3.94
C ALA A 59 -1.06 -13.32 -5.06
N HIS A 60 -1.38 -14.61 -5.11
CA HIS A 60 -2.26 -15.15 -6.13
C HIS A 60 -3.69 -14.60 -6.06
N GLU A 61 -4.06 -13.98 -4.95
CA GLU A 61 -5.37 -13.35 -4.82
C GLU A 61 -5.43 -12.00 -5.51
N LEU A 62 -4.28 -11.46 -5.92
CA LEU A 62 -4.19 -10.15 -6.55
C LEU A 62 -4.10 -10.29 -8.06
N ASP A 63 -4.70 -9.33 -8.77
CA ASP A 63 -4.68 -9.33 -10.23
C ASP A 63 -3.46 -8.53 -10.71
N PRO A 64 -2.49 -9.17 -11.39
CA PRO A 64 -1.30 -8.44 -11.84
C PRO A 64 -1.57 -7.37 -12.90
N GLU A 65 -2.78 -7.37 -13.47
CA GLU A 65 -3.15 -6.34 -14.45
C GLU A 65 -3.61 -5.05 -13.80
N ILE A 66 -3.85 -5.03 -12.50
CA ILE A 66 -4.35 -3.85 -11.81
C ILE A 66 -3.22 -3.26 -10.95
N PRO A 67 -2.88 -1.98 -11.15
CA PRO A 67 -1.81 -1.37 -10.36
C PRO A 67 -2.12 -1.36 -8.87
N LEU A 68 -1.11 -1.64 -8.07
CA LEU A 68 -1.21 -1.67 -6.61
C LEU A 68 -0.42 -0.53 -6.00
N ILE A 69 -0.92 -0.03 -4.87
CA ILE A 69 -0.21 0.94 -4.06
C ILE A 69 -0.14 0.36 -2.66
N ALA A 70 1.05 -0.09 -2.25
CA ALA A 70 1.23 -0.71 -0.95
C ALA A 70 1.38 0.36 0.12
N LEU A 71 0.84 0.12 1.30
CA LEU A 71 0.96 1.04 2.42
C LEU A 71 1.13 0.28 3.72
N CYS A 72 1.77 0.94 4.68
CA CYS A 72 1.85 0.44 6.04
C CYS A 72 1.76 1.63 6.99
N ARG A 73 2.32 1.54 8.19
CA ARG A 73 2.24 2.65 9.14
C ARG A 73 3.11 3.83 8.71
N ALA A 74 4.36 3.58 8.36
CA ALA A 74 5.34 4.63 8.04
C ALA A 74 6.04 4.45 6.70
N GLY A 75 5.81 3.35 5.99
CA GLY A 75 6.34 3.15 4.64
C GLY A 75 7.38 2.06 4.48
N GLY A 76 7.92 1.50 5.57
CA GLY A 76 9.02 0.52 5.47
C GLY A 76 8.55 -0.88 5.11
N ARG A 77 7.54 -1.39 5.81
CA ARG A 77 7.02 -2.73 5.53
C ARG A 77 6.40 -2.78 4.14
N SER A 78 5.70 -1.71 3.76
CA SER A 78 5.07 -1.66 2.44
C SER A 78 6.10 -1.56 1.33
N GLN A 79 7.25 -0.94 1.59
CA GLN A 79 8.34 -0.95 0.63
C GLN A 79 8.80 -2.39 0.37
N ALA A 80 8.97 -3.18 1.44
CA ALA A 80 9.37 -4.57 1.29
C ALA A 80 8.30 -5.38 0.54
N ALA A 81 7.02 -5.16 0.86
CA ALA A 81 5.94 -5.85 0.15
C ALA A 81 5.94 -5.49 -1.33
N ALA A 82 6.16 -4.20 -1.64
CA ALA A 82 6.19 -3.75 -3.02
C ALA A 82 7.31 -4.41 -3.80
N GLU A 83 8.48 -4.55 -3.17
CA GLU A 83 9.62 -5.21 -3.82
C GLU A 83 9.32 -6.69 -4.09
N LEU A 84 8.70 -7.37 -3.15
CA LEU A 84 8.31 -8.76 -3.35
C LEU A 84 7.33 -8.91 -4.50
N LEU A 85 6.33 -8.03 -4.56
CA LEU A 85 5.31 -8.11 -5.59
C LEU A 85 5.84 -7.69 -6.95
N ALA A 86 6.70 -6.67 -7.00
CA ALA A 86 7.30 -6.27 -8.27
C ALA A 86 8.13 -7.39 -8.87
N ALA A 87 8.84 -8.15 -8.02
CA ALA A 87 9.62 -9.28 -8.48
C ALA A 87 8.74 -10.40 -9.05
N ARG A 88 7.44 -10.38 -8.76
CA ARG A 88 6.48 -11.36 -9.27
C ARG A 88 5.65 -10.82 -10.42
N GLY A 89 6.02 -9.68 -10.97
CA GLY A 89 5.36 -9.14 -12.15
C GLY A 89 4.24 -8.16 -11.91
N PHE A 90 4.01 -7.76 -10.64
CA PHE A 90 2.99 -6.76 -10.35
C PHE A 90 3.52 -5.35 -10.59
N THR A 91 2.63 -4.46 -11.00
CA THR A 91 2.93 -3.03 -11.05
C THR A 91 2.55 -2.47 -9.70
N VAL A 92 3.52 -2.04 -8.93
CA VAL A 92 3.25 -1.63 -7.55
C VAL A 92 4.10 -0.43 -7.17
N SER A 93 3.48 0.48 -6.41
CA SER A 93 4.14 1.65 -5.84
C SER A 93 4.01 1.58 -4.33
N ASN A 94 4.79 2.41 -3.63
CA ASN A 94 4.74 2.50 -2.18
C ASN A 94 4.18 3.86 -1.78
N MET A 95 3.23 3.89 -0.85
CA MET A 95 2.75 5.16 -0.31
C MET A 95 3.71 5.65 0.75
N SER A 96 4.46 6.68 0.40
CA SER A 96 5.49 7.25 1.25
C SER A 96 4.90 7.77 2.55
N GLY A 97 5.52 7.42 3.67
CA GLY A 97 5.04 7.84 4.97
C GLY A 97 3.84 7.08 5.50
N GLY A 98 3.24 6.23 4.69
CA GLY A 98 2.17 5.32 5.13
C GLY A 98 0.97 6.02 5.75
N MET A 99 0.33 5.31 6.68
CA MET A 99 -0.86 5.85 7.37
C MET A 99 -0.56 7.11 8.17
N GLN A 100 0.67 7.27 8.67
CA GLN A 100 1.02 8.50 9.37
C GLN A 100 0.91 9.70 8.43
N ALA A 101 1.42 9.57 7.21
CA ALA A 101 1.34 10.65 6.23
C ALA A 101 -0.09 10.85 5.72
N TRP A 102 -0.84 9.75 5.57
CA TRP A 102 -2.25 9.81 5.16
C TRP A 102 -3.06 10.63 6.17
N GLU A 103 -2.88 10.35 7.46
CA GLU A 103 -3.55 11.08 8.52
C GLU A 103 -3.11 12.55 8.53
N ALA A 104 -1.82 12.81 8.41
CA ALA A 104 -1.29 14.17 8.40
C ALA A 104 -1.83 14.99 7.22
N ALA A 105 -2.16 14.33 6.11
CA ALA A 105 -2.73 14.97 4.95
C ALA A 105 -4.23 15.23 5.08
N GLY A 106 -4.84 14.78 6.19
CA GLY A 106 -6.26 15.01 6.44
C GLY A 106 -7.18 14.10 5.65
N LEU A 107 -6.65 12.97 5.16
CA LEU A 107 -7.45 12.04 4.37
C LEU A 107 -8.18 11.06 5.30
N ASP A 108 -9.35 10.60 4.86
CA ASP A 108 -10.25 9.83 5.72
C ASP A 108 -9.81 8.38 5.93
N PHE A 109 -9.99 7.91 7.15
CA PHE A 109 -9.87 6.49 7.46
C PHE A 109 -10.75 6.21 8.68
N VAL A 110 -11.14 4.97 8.85
CA VAL A 110 -12.21 4.62 9.79
C VAL A 110 -11.88 3.30 10.49
N THR A 111 -12.60 3.02 11.57
CA THR A 111 -12.60 1.68 12.16
C THR A 111 -13.54 0.78 11.37
N SER A 112 -13.52 -0.51 11.68
CA SER A 112 -14.33 -1.49 10.95
C SER A 112 -15.84 -1.24 11.12
N ASP A 113 -16.26 -0.61 12.21
CA ASP A 113 -17.66 -0.28 12.43
C ASP A 113 -18.02 1.13 11.94
N GLY A 114 -17.10 1.79 11.25
CA GLY A 114 -17.36 3.10 10.65
C GLY A 114 -17.05 4.28 11.53
N GLY A 115 -16.55 4.05 12.74
CA GLY A 115 -16.18 5.14 13.64
C GLY A 115 -14.88 5.79 13.27
N PRO A 116 -14.45 6.82 14.03
CA PRO A 116 -13.17 7.47 13.74
C PRO A 116 -12.01 6.53 14.03
N GLY A 117 -11.07 6.48 13.10
CA GLY A 117 -9.91 5.60 13.21
C GLY A 117 -8.73 6.25 13.90
N GLU A 118 -7.79 5.41 14.29
CA GLU A 118 -6.53 5.82 14.88
C GLU A 118 -5.39 5.11 14.19
N VAL A 119 -4.25 5.80 14.03
CA VAL A 119 -3.02 5.16 13.55
C VAL A 119 -2.21 4.83 14.80
N ILE A 120 -2.18 3.56 15.15
CA ILE A 120 -1.47 3.13 16.37
C ILE A 120 -0.03 2.73 16.07
#